data_01e2e83e3a77349018d4f4e02ceef678
#
_entry.id   01e2e83e3a77349018d4f4e02ceef678
#
_cell.length_a   1.000
_cell.length_b   1.000
_cell.length_c   1.000
_cell.angle_alpha   90.00
_cell.angle_beta   90.00
_cell.angle_gamma   90.00
#
_symmetry.space_group_name_H-M   'P 1'
#
loop_
_entity.id
_entity.type
_entity.pdbx_description
1 polymer ?
#
loop_
_entity_poly.entity_id
_entity_poly.type
_entity_poly.pdbx_seq_one_letter_code
_entity_poly.pdbx_strand_id
1 'polypeptide(L)'
;PGTYNYPRISLLYQNYEIPFTQSGMDLTGTIASFVGYNTYISNYKIASQTLTVNDDKLQGFWGFETTVFGTPYTSSGQAPEGATTVPNPLFATSPIPQGSCVVTGVFDQPLVVTGNETNDIHLTISFSNNQSFEWVEVTADGKWEPSIGENVVDMGIRGMLPMVEY
;
A
#
# COMPACT_ATOMS: atom_id res chain seq x y z
N PRO A 1 -20.63 -1.58 24.28
CA PRO A 1 -21.70 -1.05 23.45
C PRO A 1 -21.40 0.35 22.93
N GLY A 2 -21.83 0.65 21.71
CA GLY A 2 -21.63 1.96 21.12
C GLY A 2 -21.93 1.98 19.62
N THR A 3 -21.95 3.17 19.05
CA THR A 3 -22.10 3.41 17.61
C THR A 3 -20.82 4.05 17.09
N TYR A 4 -20.22 3.43 16.07
CA TYR A 4 -18.92 3.81 15.53
C TYR A 4 -19.07 4.12 14.05
N ASN A 5 -18.65 5.31 13.64
CA ASN A 5 -18.75 5.76 12.24
C ASN A 5 -17.42 5.58 11.48
N TYR A 6 -16.31 5.39 12.19
CA TYR A 6 -14.98 5.42 11.61
C TYR A 6 -14.10 4.28 12.17
N PRO A 7 -13.53 3.45 11.32
CA PRO A 7 -12.44 2.57 11.72
C PRO A 7 -11.08 3.26 11.50
N ARG A 8 -10.09 2.84 12.27
CA ARG A 8 -8.69 3.13 12.05
C ARG A 8 -7.92 1.85 11.95
N ILE A 9 -7.09 1.73 10.93
CA ILE A 9 -6.28 0.55 10.67
C ILE A 9 -4.83 0.96 10.50
N SER A 10 -3.94 0.24 11.15
CA SER A 10 -2.51 0.36 10.93
C SER A 10 -2.08 -0.62 9.86
N LEU A 11 -1.41 -0.12 8.83
CA LEU A 11 -0.87 -0.91 7.73
C LEU A 11 0.63 -0.71 7.66
N LEU A 12 1.37 -1.80 7.54
CA LEU A 12 2.82 -1.73 7.37
C LEU A 12 3.19 -1.60 5.89
N TYR A 13 2.73 -2.51 5.06
CA TYR A 13 2.92 -2.49 3.62
C TYR A 13 1.83 -3.29 2.91
N GLN A 14 1.73 -3.09 1.61
CA GLN A 14 0.90 -3.89 0.71
C GLN A 14 1.76 -4.43 -0.43
N ASN A 15 1.39 -5.57 -0.98
CA ASN A 15 2.03 -6.11 -2.17
C ASN A 15 0.98 -6.48 -3.22
N TYR A 16 1.35 -6.30 -4.48
CA TYR A 16 0.52 -6.55 -5.64
C TYR A 16 1.38 -6.76 -6.88
N GLU A 17 0.81 -7.39 -7.89
CA GLU A 17 1.46 -7.61 -9.18
C GLU A 17 1.29 -6.41 -10.11
N ILE A 18 2.32 -6.12 -10.88
CA ILE A 18 2.32 -5.10 -11.93
C ILE A 18 2.90 -5.68 -13.23
N PRO A 19 2.36 -5.27 -14.39
CA PRO A 19 3.03 -5.49 -15.66
C PRO A 19 4.22 -4.51 -15.78
N PHE A 20 5.33 -4.99 -16.31
CA PHE A 20 6.51 -4.16 -16.60
C PHE A 20 7.24 -4.68 -17.83
N THR A 21 8.06 -3.82 -18.43
CA THR A 21 8.89 -4.18 -19.57
C THR A 21 10.37 -4.07 -19.18
N GLN A 22 11.14 -5.08 -19.53
CA GLN A 22 12.59 -5.08 -19.34
C GLN A 22 13.27 -5.55 -20.61
N SER A 23 14.08 -4.68 -21.22
CA SER A 23 14.82 -4.98 -22.45
C SER A 23 13.93 -5.49 -23.58
N GLY A 24 12.74 -4.90 -23.74
CA GLY A 24 11.75 -5.25 -24.76
C GLY A 24 10.96 -6.54 -24.48
N MET A 25 11.08 -7.11 -23.29
CA MET A 25 10.27 -8.26 -22.85
C MET A 25 9.19 -7.81 -21.88
N ASP A 26 7.95 -8.18 -22.16
CA ASP A 26 6.82 -7.99 -21.27
C ASP A 26 6.85 -9.06 -20.18
N LEU A 27 6.83 -8.62 -18.94
CA LEU A 27 6.97 -9.45 -17.75
C LEU A 27 5.95 -9.03 -16.68
N THR A 28 5.81 -9.85 -15.67
CA THR A 28 5.07 -9.52 -14.44
C THR A 28 6.02 -9.54 -13.26
N GLY A 29 5.87 -8.57 -12.37
CA GLY A 29 6.60 -8.52 -11.13
C GLY A 29 5.71 -8.18 -9.96
N THR A 30 6.18 -8.42 -8.74
CA THR A 30 5.50 -8.05 -7.51
C THR A 30 6.17 -6.82 -6.93
N ILE A 31 5.38 -5.78 -6.65
CA ILE A 31 5.77 -4.63 -5.84
C ILE A 31 5.30 -4.87 -4.41
N ALA A 32 6.17 -4.63 -3.45
CA ALA A 32 5.81 -4.45 -2.03
C ALA A 32 6.02 -2.97 -1.68
N SER A 33 4.94 -2.28 -1.40
CA SER A 33 4.90 -0.84 -1.14
C SER A 33 4.74 -0.57 0.36
N PHE A 34 5.72 0.09 0.97
CA PHE A 34 5.69 0.43 2.38
C PHE A 34 4.82 1.66 2.62
N VAL A 35 3.86 1.53 3.52
CA VAL A 35 2.89 2.57 3.88
C VAL A 35 3.13 3.16 5.28
N GLY A 36 4.16 2.68 5.98
CA GLY A 36 4.53 3.12 7.31
C GLY A 36 5.20 4.50 7.35
N TYR A 37 5.50 4.95 8.56
CA TYR A 37 6.12 6.25 8.82
C TYR A 37 7.40 6.06 9.63
N ASN A 38 8.54 6.44 9.04
CA ASN A 38 9.88 6.42 9.65
C ASN A 38 10.09 5.21 10.59
N THR A 39 9.95 4.01 10.04
CA THR A 39 9.95 2.76 10.80
C THR A 39 11.18 1.94 10.46
N TYR A 40 11.86 1.43 11.48
CA TYR A 40 12.97 0.50 11.30
C TYR A 40 12.48 -0.82 10.70
N ILE A 41 13.08 -1.20 9.59
CA ILE A 41 12.80 -2.44 8.87
C ILE A 41 14.07 -3.28 8.87
N SER A 42 14.05 -4.45 9.51
CA SER A 42 15.14 -5.41 9.44
C SER A 42 15.08 -6.21 8.13
N ASN A 43 13.91 -6.78 7.84
CA ASN A 43 13.64 -7.60 6.67
C ASN A 43 12.32 -7.16 6.02
N TYR A 44 12.31 -7.17 4.70
CA TYR A 44 11.16 -6.74 3.91
C TYR A 44 10.78 -7.81 2.90
N LYS A 45 9.67 -8.51 3.14
CA LYS A 45 9.19 -9.58 2.27
C LYS A 45 8.40 -9.00 1.11
N ILE A 46 8.75 -9.37 -0.13
CA ILE A 46 8.05 -8.94 -1.34
C ILE A 46 7.01 -9.99 -1.73
N ALA A 47 7.41 -11.09 -2.30
CA ALA A 47 6.56 -12.25 -2.62
C ALA A 47 7.23 -13.53 -2.09
N SER A 48 8.12 -14.12 -2.86
CA SER A 48 8.93 -15.25 -2.44
C SER A 48 10.24 -14.79 -1.78
N GLN A 49 10.77 -13.65 -2.17
CA GLN A 49 12.03 -13.10 -1.71
C GLN A 49 11.88 -12.16 -0.53
N THR A 50 12.96 -12.05 0.24
CA THR A 50 13.05 -11.12 1.38
C THR A 50 14.29 -10.26 1.22
N LEU A 51 14.12 -8.95 1.25
CA LEU A 51 15.22 -7.99 1.27
C LEU A 51 15.70 -7.79 2.71
N THR A 52 17.01 -7.83 2.94
CA THR A 52 17.59 -7.34 4.19
C THR A 52 17.79 -5.84 4.08
N VAL A 53 17.14 -5.07 4.94
CA VAL A 53 17.13 -3.61 4.90
C VAL A 53 17.96 -3.03 6.04
N ASN A 54 17.68 -3.41 7.28
CA ASN A 54 18.34 -2.96 8.52
C ASN A 54 18.48 -1.44 8.62
N ASP A 55 17.40 -0.71 8.36
CA ASP A 55 17.41 0.75 8.31
C ASP A 55 16.00 1.30 8.56
N ASP A 56 15.92 2.58 8.96
CA ASP A 56 14.67 3.31 9.01
C ASP A 56 14.19 3.67 7.59
N LYS A 57 12.93 3.36 7.29
CA LYS A 57 12.32 3.66 6.00
C LYS A 57 11.13 4.59 6.14
N LEU A 58 11.04 5.51 5.19
CA LEU A 58 9.92 6.43 5.05
C LEU A 58 8.81 5.79 4.21
N GLN A 59 7.60 6.32 4.31
CA GLN A 59 6.52 5.99 3.39
C GLN A 59 7.00 6.11 1.94
N GLY A 60 6.57 5.16 1.09
CA GLY A 60 7.00 5.12 -0.31
C GLY A 60 8.30 4.33 -0.55
N PHE A 61 8.92 3.76 0.50
CA PHE A 61 9.92 2.72 0.26
C PHE A 61 9.26 1.51 -0.40
N TRP A 62 9.91 0.92 -1.38
CA TRP A 62 9.38 -0.21 -2.13
C TRP A 62 10.43 -1.28 -2.39
N GLY A 63 9.96 -2.51 -2.45
CA GLY A 63 10.69 -3.66 -2.94
C GLY A 63 10.00 -4.22 -4.18
N PHE A 64 10.77 -4.69 -5.13
CA PHE A 64 10.30 -5.32 -6.37
C PHE A 64 10.92 -6.69 -6.53
N GLU A 65 10.12 -7.64 -6.96
CA GLU A 65 10.54 -9.01 -7.25
C GLU A 65 9.96 -9.46 -8.59
N THR A 66 10.79 -10.07 -9.42
CA THR A 66 10.36 -10.77 -10.62
C THR A 66 11.18 -12.03 -10.82
N THR A 67 10.69 -12.94 -11.64
CA THR A 67 11.40 -14.17 -12.04
C THR A 67 11.56 -14.19 -13.55
N VAL A 68 12.79 -14.22 -14.01
CA VAL A 68 13.12 -14.28 -15.44
C VAL A 68 13.87 -15.60 -15.70
N PHE A 69 13.33 -16.43 -16.59
CA PHE A 69 13.88 -17.76 -16.90
C PHE A 69 14.17 -18.62 -15.67
N GLY A 70 13.30 -18.55 -14.65
CA GLY A 70 13.46 -19.31 -13.41
C GLY A 70 14.41 -18.71 -12.38
N THR A 71 15.05 -17.58 -12.69
CA THR A 71 15.94 -16.87 -11.76
C THR A 71 15.22 -15.70 -11.13
N PRO A 72 15.12 -15.60 -9.80
CA PRO A 72 14.52 -14.47 -9.13
C PRO A 72 15.47 -13.24 -9.13
N TYR A 73 14.90 -12.08 -9.38
CA TYR A 73 15.56 -10.78 -9.30
C TYR A 73 14.80 -9.88 -8.32
N THR A 74 15.54 -9.13 -7.53
CA THR A 74 14.97 -8.15 -6.60
C THR A 74 15.62 -6.80 -6.76
N SER A 75 14.85 -5.74 -6.56
CA SER A 75 15.34 -4.37 -6.43
C SER A 75 14.53 -3.64 -5.39
N SER A 76 14.99 -2.48 -4.98
CA SER A 76 14.26 -1.60 -4.06
C SER A 76 14.58 -0.15 -4.32
N GLY A 77 13.71 0.73 -3.87
CA GLY A 77 13.89 2.16 -3.99
C GLY A 77 12.98 2.91 -3.03
N GLN A 78 12.99 4.23 -3.17
CA GLN A 78 12.19 5.16 -2.39
C GLN A 78 11.45 6.07 -3.35
N ALA A 79 10.10 6.11 -3.28
CA ALA A 79 9.32 7.13 -3.94
C ALA A 79 9.61 8.50 -3.29
N PRO A 80 9.41 9.61 -4.02
CA PRO A 80 9.58 10.95 -3.45
C PRO A 80 8.78 11.12 -2.15
N GLU A 81 9.29 11.99 -1.27
CA GLU A 81 8.60 12.33 -0.03
C GLU A 81 7.23 12.95 -0.33
N GLY A 82 6.22 12.55 0.43
CA GLY A 82 4.85 13.03 0.24
C GLY A 82 3.97 12.14 -0.62
N ALA A 83 4.37 10.88 -0.82
CA ALA A 83 3.52 9.88 -1.48
C ALA A 83 2.08 9.92 -0.98
N THR A 84 1.12 9.87 -1.92
CA THR A 84 -0.29 10.09 -1.65
C THR A 84 -0.90 9.00 -0.78
N THR A 85 -1.69 9.39 0.21
CA THR A 85 -2.42 8.48 1.09
C THR A 85 -3.92 8.75 1.07
N VAL A 86 -4.70 7.84 1.68
CA VAL A 86 -6.13 8.06 1.92
C VAL A 86 -6.34 9.28 2.81
N PRO A 87 -7.15 10.27 2.41
CA PRO A 87 -7.45 11.42 3.25
C PRO A 87 -8.06 11.00 4.59
N ASN A 88 -7.61 11.62 5.68
CA ASN A 88 -8.21 11.42 7.00
C ASN A 88 -9.48 12.29 7.14
N PRO A 89 -10.68 11.70 7.18
CA PRO A 89 -11.93 12.47 7.32
C PRO A 89 -12.09 13.16 8.69
N LEU A 90 -11.28 12.75 9.67
CA LEU A 90 -11.27 13.29 11.02
C LEU A 90 -10.07 14.23 11.29
N PHE A 91 -9.39 14.71 10.24
CA PHE A 91 -8.17 15.49 10.42
C PHE A 91 -8.32 16.69 11.37
N ALA A 92 -9.47 17.40 11.31
CA ALA A 92 -9.73 18.56 12.14
C ALA A 92 -9.87 18.24 13.65
N THR A 93 -10.36 17.06 13.99
CA THR A 93 -10.65 16.66 15.39
C THR A 93 -9.73 15.57 15.92
N SER A 94 -9.13 14.81 15.04
CA SER A 94 -8.22 13.70 15.36
C SER A 94 -7.16 13.59 14.28
N PRO A 95 -6.21 14.53 14.25
CA PRO A 95 -5.15 14.58 13.25
C PRO A 95 -4.24 13.37 13.37
N ILE A 96 -3.81 12.86 12.21
CA ILE A 96 -2.76 11.85 12.07
C ILE A 96 -1.70 12.49 11.18
N PRO A 97 -0.41 12.41 11.53
CA PRO A 97 0.66 12.92 10.69
C PRO A 97 0.60 12.35 9.27
N GLN A 98 0.86 13.18 8.29
CA GLN A 98 1.00 12.73 6.92
C GLN A 98 2.12 11.69 6.83
N GLY A 99 1.94 10.67 6.02
CA GLY A 99 2.87 9.56 5.91
C GLY A 99 2.79 8.54 7.07
N SER A 100 1.78 8.66 7.95
CA SER A 100 1.52 7.67 8.99
C SER A 100 1.06 6.35 8.39
N CYS A 101 1.39 5.23 9.06
CA CYS A 101 0.86 3.91 8.74
C CYS A 101 -0.63 3.74 9.11
N VAL A 102 -1.27 4.74 9.71
CA VAL A 102 -2.66 4.68 10.17
C VAL A 102 -3.59 5.28 9.12
N VAL A 103 -4.53 4.47 8.63
CA VAL A 103 -5.56 4.88 7.67
C VAL A 103 -6.90 4.96 8.40
N THR A 104 -7.64 6.06 8.19
CA THR A 104 -8.98 6.28 8.74
C THR A 104 -9.99 6.21 7.61
N GLY A 105 -11.01 5.35 7.75
CA GLY A 105 -12.13 5.26 6.81
C GLY A 105 -13.46 5.68 7.45
N VAL A 106 -14.49 5.78 6.62
CA VAL A 106 -15.87 6.00 7.03
C VAL A 106 -16.65 4.73 6.73
N PHE A 107 -17.32 4.16 7.71
CA PHE A 107 -18.20 3.01 7.46
C PHE A 107 -19.33 3.40 6.50
N ASP A 108 -19.71 2.49 5.61
CA ASP A 108 -20.86 2.65 4.71
C ASP A 108 -22.17 2.78 5.48
N GLN A 109 -22.27 2.08 6.61
CA GLN A 109 -23.27 2.24 7.66
C GLN A 109 -22.59 2.13 9.03
N PRO A 110 -23.05 2.86 10.05
CA PRO A 110 -22.42 2.83 11.36
C PRO A 110 -22.34 1.42 11.94
N LEU A 111 -21.19 1.06 12.48
CA LEU A 111 -21.06 -0.14 13.30
C LEU A 111 -21.76 0.07 14.64
N VAL A 112 -22.78 -0.72 14.91
CA VAL A 112 -23.52 -0.71 16.19
C VAL A 112 -23.16 -1.95 17.00
N VAL A 113 -22.61 -1.74 18.18
CA VAL A 113 -22.30 -2.78 19.16
C VAL A 113 -23.23 -2.58 20.36
N THR A 114 -24.15 -3.51 20.60
CA THR A 114 -25.13 -3.43 21.70
C THR A 114 -24.61 -4.06 22.99
N GLY A 115 -23.70 -5.03 22.86
CA GLY A 115 -23.19 -5.86 23.94
C GLY A 115 -24.07 -7.09 24.21
N ASN A 116 -25.06 -7.33 23.37
CA ASN A 116 -25.96 -8.48 23.45
C ASN A 116 -25.95 -9.31 22.13
N GLU A 117 -24.91 -9.14 21.35
CA GLU A 117 -24.72 -9.88 20.09
C GLU A 117 -24.65 -11.37 20.37
N THR A 118 -25.44 -12.15 19.63
CA THR A 118 -25.41 -13.62 19.66
C THR A 118 -24.59 -14.20 18.52
N ASN A 119 -24.27 -13.39 17.52
CA ASN A 119 -23.45 -13.73 16.38
C ASN A 119 -22.27 -12.77 16.28
N ASP A 120 -21.22 -13.17 15.56
CA ASP A 120 -20.10 -12.32 15.26
C ASP A 120 -20.52 -11.19 14.30
N ILE A 121 -19.95 -10.01 14.49
CA ILE A 121 -20.06 -8.90 13.55
C ILE A 121 -18.83 -8.98 12.64
N HIS A 122 -19.05 -9.06 11.34
CA HIS A 122 -17.98 -9.11 10.36
C HIS A 122 -17.66 -7.72 9.83
N LEU A 123 -16.38 -7.37 9.84
CA LEU A 123 -15.88 -6.14 9.24
C LEU A 123 -15.05 -6.48 8.02
N THR A 124 -15.49 -6.03 6.86
CA THR A 124 -14.73 -6.13 5.61
C THR A 124 -14.09 -4.78 5.30
N ILE A 125 -12.77 -4.76 5.17
CA ILE A 125 -12.03 -3.55 4.83
C ILE A 125 -11.40 -3.73 3.45
N SER A 126 -11.89 -2.98 2.47
CA SER A 126 -11.38 -2.96 1.11
C SER A 126 -10.44 -1.78 0.90
N PHE A 127 -9.29 -2.04 0.31
CA PHE A 127 -8.33 -1.01 -0.09
C PHE A 127 -8.22 -0.95 -1.62
N SER A 128 -8.14 0.25 -2.17
CA SER A 128 -7.85 0.44 -3.58
C SER A 128 -6.35 0.46 -3.81
N ASN A 129 -5.89 -0.38 -4.72
CA ASN A 129 -4.54 -0.37 -5.26
C ASN A 129 -4.47 0.24 -6.68
N ASN A 130 -5.58 0.76 -7.20
CA ASN A 130 -5.59 1.47 -8.47
C ASN A 130 -4.76 2.75 -8.34
N GLN A 131 -3.78 2.93 -9.22
CA GLN A 131 -2.80 4.03 -9.13
C GLN A 131 -1.97 4.04 -7.83
N SER A 132 -1.82 2.89 -7.17
CA SER A 132 -0.98 2.78 -5.96
C SER A 132 0.51 2.74 -6.27
N PHE A 133 0.87 2.65 -7.53
CA PHE A 133 2.24 2.69 -8.03
C PHE A 133 2.25 3.55 -9.31
N GLU A 134 2.92 4.69 -9.25
CA GLU A 134 3.01 5.63 -10.35
C GLU A 134 4.48 5.90 -10.72
N TRP A 135 4.74 6.06 -12.01
CA TRP A 135 6.07 6.35 -12.55
C TRP A 135 5.99 7.45 -13.61
N VAL A 136 7.13 8.01 -13.95
CA VAL A 136 7.25 8.91 -15.11
C VAL A 136 7.18 8.05 -16.36
N GLU A 137 6.13 8.19 -17.14
CA GLU A 137 5.96 7.49 -18.40
C GLU A 137 6.89 8.09 -19.46
N VAL A 138 7.81 7.30 -19.98
CA VAL A 138 8.68 7.68 -21.11
C VAL A 138 8.12 7.11 -22.41
N THR A 139 7.66 5.87 -22.37
CA THR A 139 6.94 5.23 -23.49
C THR A 139 5.49 5.07 -23.07
N ALA A 140 4.57 5.76 -23.73
CA ALA A 140 3.16 5.77 -23.35
C ALA A 140 2.45 4.43 -23.69
N ASP A 141 2.78 3.38 -22.97
CA ASP A 141 2.22 2.03 -23.15
C ASP A 141 1.57 1.46 -21.87
N GLY A 142 1.64 2.18 -20.77
CA GLY A 142 1.05 1.79 -19.47
C GLY A 142 1.79 0.66 -18.76
N LYS A 143 3.06 0.43 -19.11
CA LYS A 143 3.93 -0.55 -18.45
C LYS A 143 5.15 0.15 -17.88
N TRP A 144 5.58 -0.26 -16.72
CA TRP A 144 6.78 0.29 -16.12
C TRP A 144 8.04 -0.24 -16.82
N GLU A 145 8.88 0.67 -17.33
CA GLU A 145 10.15 0.36 -17.98
C GLU A 145 11.34 1.01 -17.27
N PRO A 146 11.81 0.46 -16.16
CA PRO A 146 12.91 1.05 -15.39
C PRO A 146 14.22 1.17 -16.18
N SER A 147 14.41 0.33 -17.19
CA SER A 147 15.61 0.34 -18.03
C SER A 147 15.75 1.58 -18.94
N ILE A 148 14.67 2.30 -19.19
CA ILE A 148 14.67 3.53 -20.02
C ILE A 148 14.51 4.80 -19.18
N GLY A 149 14.55 4.69 -17.86
CA GLY A 149 14.50 5.83 -16.94
C GLY A 149 13.11 6.18 -16.42
N GLU A 150 12.15 5.28 -16.51
CA GLU A 150 10.85 5.43 -15.86
C GLU A 150 11.00 5.29 -14.34
N ASN A 151 11.16 6.43 -13.68
CA ASN A 151 11.36 6.48 -12.25
C ASN A 151 10.02 6.50 -11.50
N VAL A 152 9.96 5.79 -10.39
CA VAL A 152 8.81 5.81 -9.49
C VAL A 152 8.63 7.21 -8.90
N VAL A 153 7.43 7.75 -8.99
CA VAL A 153 7.10 9.10 -8.51
C VAL A 153 6.09 9.14 -7.38
N ASP A 154 5.19 8.16 -7.30
CA ASP A 154 4.23 8.08 -6.21
C ASP A 154 3.87 6.65 -5.86
N MET A 155 3.60 6.40 -4.59
CA MET A 155 3.14 5.13 -4.06
C MET A 155 2.22 5.35 -2.88
N GLY A 156 1.23 4.48 -2.72
CA GLY A 156 0.37 4.53 -1.54
C GLY A 156 -0.98 3.87 -1.75
N ILE A 157 -1.78 3.88 -0.69
CA ILE A 157 -3.17 3.43 -0.71
C ILE A 157 -4.03 4.55 -1.22
N ARG A 158 -4.95 4.26 -2.16
CA ARG A 158 -5.79 5.27 -2.81
C ARG A 158 -7.20 5.36 -2.27
N GLY A 159 -7.65 4.38 -1.52
CA GLY A 159 -8.98 4.37 -0.93
C GLY A 159 -9.12 3.29 0.12
N MET A 160 -10.04 3.50 1.05
CA MET A 160 -10.44 2.53 2.06
C MET A 160 -11.97 2.54 2.18
N LEU A 161 -12.59 1.39 1.97
CA LEU A 161 -14.02 1.17 2.13
C LEU A 161 -14.23 0.13 3.24
N PRO A 162 -14.59 0.56 4.45
CA PRO A 162 -14.98 -0.33 5.53
C PRO A 162 -16.48 -0.63 5.46
N MET A 163 -16.83 -1.91 5.47
CA MET A 163 -18.22 -2.41 5.43
C MET A 163 -18.52 -3.23 6.67
N VAL A 164 -19.76 -3.18 7.13
CA VAL A 164 -20.26 -3.91 8.32
C VAL A 164 -21.29 -4.95 7.88
N GLU A 165 -21.13 -6.18 8.34
CA GLU A 165 -22.11 -7.29 8.16
C GLU A 165 -22.45 -7.86 9.54
N TYR A 166 -23.77 -7.98 9.83
CA TYR A 166 -24.32 -8.45 11.10
C TYR A 166 -24.79 -9.89 11.03
#